data_bcc236d5cc47bc82376959c46a1167e0
#
_entry.id   bcc236d5cc47bc82376959c46a1167e0
#
_cell.length_a   1.000
_cell.length_b   1.000
_cell.length_c   1.000
_cell.angle_alpha   90.00
_cell.angle_beta   90.00
_cell.angle_gamma   90.00
#
_symmetry.space_group_name_H-M   'P 1'
#
loop_
_entity.id
_entity.type
_entity.pdbx_description
1 polymer ?
#
loop_
_entity_poly.entity_id
_entity_poly.type
_entity_poly.pdbx_seq_one_letter_code
_entity_poly.pdbx_strand_id
1 'polypeptide(L)'
;MPKAAGKDKEMDGVEKAAILLIALGPEKSAQIFKHLKEDEIEQLTLEIANTSSVSPQTKEMVLNEFYEVCLAQQYIAEGGISYAKELLEKALGEDKAKDVISKLTASLQVRPVSYTHL
;
A
#
# COMPACT_ATOMS: atom_id res chain seq x y z
N MET A 1 12.63 12.24 -20.10
CA MET A 1 12.53 11.65 -19.52
C MET A 1 12.57 10.25 -19.30
N PRO A 2 13.55 9.67 -19.55
CA PRO A 2 13.68 8.29 -19.38
C PRO A 2 13.40 7.84 -18.03
N LYS A 3 13.67 8.65 -17.10
CA LYS A 3 13.39 8.24 -15.81
C LYS A 3 11.94 8.08 -15.63
N ALA A 4 11.19 8.72 -16.42
CA ALA A 4 9.78 8.58 -16.30
C ALA A 4 9.35 7.16 -16.55
N ALA A 5 9.96 6.53 -17.49
CA ALA A 5 9.59 5.17 -17.81
C ALA A 5 9.85 4.25 -16.62
N GLY A 6 10.96 4.43 -15.99
CA GLY A 6 11.27 3.61 -14.85
C GLY A 6 10.33 3.86 -13.72
N LYS A 7 9.99 5.13 -13.54
CA LYS A 7 9.13 5.42 -12.48
C LYS A 7 7.75 4.99 -12.69
N ASP A 8 7.28 4.90 -13.87
CA ASP A 8 5.95 4.47 -14.16
C ASP A 8 5.66 3.13 -13.54
N LYS A 9 6.65 2.31 -13.41
CA LYS A 9 6.42 1.03 -12.86
C LYS A 9 6.40 1.04 -11.39
N GLU A 10 7.06 1.99 -10.79
CA GLU A 10 7.13 2.02 -9.36
C GLU A 10 6.70 3.33 -8.84
N MET A 11 5.46 3.47 -8.51
CA MET A 11 4.97 4.64 -7.85
C MET A 11 5.47 4.64 -6.43
N ASP A 12 5.81 5.80 -5.90
CA ASP A 12 6.24 5.82 -4.51
C ASP A 12 5.03 5.75 -3.59
N GLY A 13 5.30 5.63 -2.30
CA GLY A 13 4.24 5.42 -1.33
C GLY A 13 3.23 6.54 -1.25
N VAL A 14 3.70 7.76 -1.35
CA VAL A 14 2.81 8.91 -1.27
C VAL A 14 1.88 8.95 -2.48
N GLU A 15 2.43 8.66 -3.63
CA GLU A 15 1.65 8.64 -4.85
C GLU A 15 0.58 7.57 -4.82
N LYS A 16 0.95 6.37 -4.37
CA LYS A 16 -0.02 5.30 -4.26
C LYS A 16 -1.10 5.62 -3.23
N ALA A 17 -0.70 6.23 -2.13
CA ALA A 17 -1.65 6.62 -1.10
C ALA A 17 -2.65 7.63 -1.64
N ALA A 18 -2.16 8.60 -2.41
CA ALA A 18 -3.04 9.59 -3.00
C ALA A 18 -4.05 8.95 -3.95
N ILE A 19 -3.59 8.03 -4.77
CA ILE A 19 -4.46 7.34 -5.70
C ILE A 19 -5.49 6.52 -4.96
N LEU A 20 -5.06 5.85 -3.89
CA LEU A 20 -5.97 5.07 -3.08
C LEU A 20 -7.06 5.96 -2.48
N LEU A 21 -6.66 7.11 -1.96
CA LEU A 21 -7.63 8.02 -1.36
C LEU A 21 -8.62 8.53 -2.39
N ILE A 22 -8.15 8.81 -3.59
CA ILE A 22 -9.04 9.23 -4.66
C ILE A 22 -10.03 8.11 -4.99
N ALA A 23 -9.53 6.89 -5.04
CA ALA A 23 -10.37 5.75 -5.40
C ALA A 23 -11.42 5.45 -4.33
N LEU A 24 -11.07 5.65 -3.07
CA LEU A 24 -11.99 5.37 -1.97
C LEU A 24 -13.09 6.43 -1.84
N GLY A 25 -12.82 7.62 -2.32
CA GLY A 25 -13.81 8.68 -2.24
C GLY A 25 -13.67 9.54 -1.00
N PRO A 26 -14.35 10.68 -0.98
CA PRO A 26 -14.12 11.66 0.08
C PRO A 26 -14.55 11.22 1.46
N GLU A 27 -15.59 10.43 1.55
CA GLU A 27 -16.06 10.03 2.88
C GLU A 27 -15.09 9.11 3.58
N LYS A 28 -14.59 8.11 2.88
CA LYS A 28 -13.65 7.19 3.48
C LYS A 28 -12.31 7.85 3.67
N SER A 29 -11.93 8.71 2.74
CA SER A 29 -10.67 9.42 2.86
C SER A 29 -10.67 10.32 4.09
N ALA A 30 -11.78 10.97 4.35
CA ALA A 30 -11.88 11.83 5.53
C ALA A 30 -11.67 11.04 6.81
N GLN A 31 -12.19 9.82 6.85
CA GLN A 31 -12.00 9.00 8.02
C GLN A 31 -10.55 8.61 8.20
N ILE A 32 -9.86 8.34 7.11
CA ILE A 32 -8.45 8.01 7.17
C ILE A 32 -7.66 9.22 7.64
N PHE A 33 -7.99 10.40 7.15
CA PHE A 33 -7.29 11.62 7.52
C PHE A 33 -7.35 11.88 9.02
N LYS A 34 -8.38 11.43 9.68
CA LYS A 34 -8.49 11.63 11.12
C LYS A 34 -7.36 10.99 11.89
N HIS A 35 -6.75 9.97 11.30
CA HIS A 35 -5.68 9.25 11.97
C HIS A 35 -4.29 9.72 11.56
N LEU A 36 -4.22 10.76 10.75
CA LEU A 36 -2.94 11.22 10.24
C LEU A 36 -2.52 12.51 10.92
N LYS A 37 -1.23 12.76 10.89
CA LYS A 37 -0.71 13.99 11.43
C LYS A 37 -0.92 15.11 10.43
N GLU A 38 -0.82 16.32 10.91
CA GLU A 38 -1.10 17.47 10.09
C GLU A 38 -0.19 17.56 8.87
N ASP A 39 1.09 17.27 9.04
CA ASP A 39 2.01 17.33 7.92
C ASP A 39 1.75 16.20 6.93
N GLU A 40 1.29 15.05 7.41
CA GLU A 40 0.93 13.96 6.51
C GLU A 40 -0.29 14.32 5.69
N ILE A 41 -1.28 14.93 6.32
CA ILE A 41 -2.48 15.37 5.61
C ILE A 41 -2.10 16.38 4.54
N GLU A 42 -1.21 17.30 4.89
CA GLU A 42 -0.79 18.33 3.96
C GLU A 42 -0.09 17.71 2.75
N GLN A 43 0.82 16.79 3.01
CA GLN A 43 1.56 16.15 1.94
C GLN A 43 0.63 15.36 1.01
N LEU A 44 -0.29 14.61 1.59
CA LEU A 44 -1.23 13.84 0.78
C LEU A 44 -2.17 14.74 0.00
N THR A 45 -2.61 15.84 0.63
CA THR A 45 -3.48 16.76 -0.04
C THR A 45 -2.80 17.37 -1.27
N LEU A 46 -1.53 17.72 -1.12
CA LEU A 46 -0.79 18.25 -2.25
C LEU A 46 -0.65 17.22 -3.36
N GLU A 47 -0.41 16.00 -2.97
CA GLU A 47 -0.26 14.95 -3.97
C GLU A 47 -1.58 14.69 -4.69
N ILE A 48 -2.69 14.70 -3.96
CA ILE A 48 -3.99 14.52 -4.57
C ILE A 48 -4.26 15.66 -5.56
N ALA A 49 -3.92 16.86 -5.17
CA ALA A 49 -4.13 18.00 -6.04
C ALA A 49 -3.30 17.92 -7.31
N ASN A 50 -2.11 17.35 -7.20
CA ASN A 50 -1.25 17.21 -8.36
C ASN A 50 -1.61 16.05 -9.26
N THR A 51 -2.45 15.15 -8.78
CA THR A 51 -2.87 14.02 -9.56
C THR A 51 -4.12 14.41 -10.31
N SER A 52 -3.95 14.80 -11.55
CA SER A 52 -5.07 15.40 -12.26
C SER A 52 -6.14 14.37 -12.61
N SER A 53 -5.76 13.24 -13.08
CA SER A 53 -6.76 12.22 -13.37
C SER A 53 -6.09 10.88 -13.33
N VAL A 54 -6.81 9.93 -12.79
CA VAL A 54 -6.28 8.59 -12.64
C VAL A 54 -7.12 7.65 -13.48
N SER A 55 -6.47 6.87 -14.30
CA SER A 55 -7.20 5.96 -15.16
C SER A 55 -7.89 4.89 -14.34
N PRO A 56 -8.98 4.35 -14.83
CA PRO A 56 -9.64 3.26 -14.10
C PRO A 56 -8.72 2.07 -13.88
N GLN A 57 -7.82 1.80 -14.80
CA GLN A 57 -6.91 0.70 -14.65
C GLN A 57 -5.95 0.93 -13.49
N THR A 58 -5.46 2.16 -13.34
CA THR A 58 -4.56 2.48 -12.26
C THR A 58 -5.26 2.41 -10.92
N LYS A 59 -6.49 2.89 -10.86
CA LYS A 59 -7.26 2.81 -9.63
C LYS A 59 -7.45 1.36 -9.22
N GLU A 60 -7.80 0.54 -10.19
CA GLU A 60 -8.04 -0.86 -9.91
C GLU A 60 -6.78 -1.55 -9.43
N MET A 61 -5.66 -1.22 -10.05
CA MET A 61 -4.39 -1.80 -9.67
C MET A 61 -4.04 -1.46 -8.23
N VAL A 62 -4.20 -0.20 -7.87
CA VAL A 62 -3.86 0.24 -6.52
C VAL A 62 -4.82 -0.36 -5.50
N LEU A 63 -6.10 -0.44 -5.82
CA LEU A 63 -7.07 -1.04 -4.92
C LEU A 63 -6.80 -2.52 -4.73
N ASN A 64 -6.45 -3.22 -5.79
CA ASN A 64 -6.13 -4.63 -5.68
C ASN A 64 -4.90 -4.86 -4.82
N GLU A 65 -3.89 -4.03 -5.01
CA GLU A 65 -2.69 -4.13 -4.20
C GLU A 65 -3.00 -3.91 -2.73
N PHE A 66 -3.83 -2.91 -2.45
CA PHE A 66 -4.23 -2.62 -1.09
C PHE A 66 -5.01 -3.79 -0.50
N TYR A 67 -5.91 -4.35 -1.27
CA TYR A 67 -6.70 -5.49 -0.82
C TYR A 67 -5.79 -6.67 -0.46
N GLU A 68 -4.81 -6.94 -1.31
CA GLU A 68 -3.92 -8.05 -1.07
C GLU A 68 -3.10 -7.87 0.20
N VAL A 69 -2.65 -6.65 0.44
CA VAL A 69 -1.90 -6.37 1.65
C VAL A 69 -2.78 -6.51 2.89
N CYS A 70 -4.00 -6.04 2.81
CA CYS A 70 -4.92 -6.17 3.93
C CYS A 70 -5.22 -7.62 4.22
N LEU A 71 -5.40 -8.41 3.18
CA LEU A 71 -5.66 -9.82 3.33
C LEU A 71 -4.47 -10.52 4.01
N ALA A 72 -3.28 -10.18 3.57
CA ALA A 72 -2.08 -10.75 4.16
C ALA A 72 -1.96 -10.38 5.63
N GLN A 73 -2.23 -9.13 5.96
CA GLN A 73 -2.16 -8.71 7.34
C GLN A 73 -3.16 -9.45 8.21
N GLN A 74 -4.34 -9.68 7.68
CA GLN A 74 -5.35 -10.42 8.39
C GLN A 74 -4.88 -11.85 8.67
N TYR A 75 -4.33 -12.50 7.66
CA TYR A 75 -3.84 -13.86 7.84
C TYR A 75 -2.69 -13.92 8.84
N ILE A 76 -1.80 -12.93 8.78
CA ILE A 76 -0.68 -12.90 9.71
C ILE A 76 -1.20 -12.76 11.15
N ALA A 77 -2.20 -11.94 11.34
CA ALA A 77 -2.78 -11.76 12.66
C ALA A 77 -3.43 -13.03 13.16
N GLU A 78 -3.98 -13.82 12.25
CA GLU A 78 -4.64 -15.06 12.64
C GLU A 78 -3.67 -16.18 12.96
N GLY A 79 -2.60 -16.31 12.22
CA GLY A 79 -1.74 -17.46 12.38
C GLY A 79 -0.26 -17.28 12.12
N GLY A 80 0.18 -16.05 11.93
CA GLY A 80 1.60 -15.81 11.69
C GLY A 80 1.96 -15.82 10.23
N ILE A 81 3.22 -15.55 9.96
CA ILE A 81 3.69 -15.38 8.59
C ILE A 81 3.60 -16.67 7.77
N SER A 82 3.95 -17.80 8.37
CA SER A 82 3.90 -19.07 7.63
C SER A 82 2.47 -19.41 7.24
N TYR A 83 1.56 -19.21 8.15
CA TYR A 83 0.15 -19.46 7.89
C TYR A 83 -0.36 -18.54 6.79
N ALA A 84 0.02 -17.27 6.88
CA ALA A 84 -0.41 -16.29 5.88
C ALA A 84 0.12 -16.66 4.50
N LYS A 85 1.37 -17.07 4.45
CA LYS A 85 1.98 -17.43 3.18
C LYS A 85 1.23 -18.57 2.54
N GLU A 86 0.89 -19.56 3.33
CA GLU A 86 0.18 -20.72 2.80
C GLU A 86 -1.20 -20.34 2.25
N LEU A 87 -1.92 -19.53 2.98
CA LEU A 87 -3.24 -19.11 2.53
C LEU A 87 -3.16 -18.20 1.31
N LEU A 88 -2.18 -17.32 1.28
CA LEU A 88 -2.04 -16.43 0.15
C LEU A 88 -1.66 -17.21 -1.11
N GLU A 89 -0.85 -18.26 -0.96
CA GLU A 89 -0.52 -19.08 -2.10
C GLU A 89 -1.74 -19.74 -2.69
N LYS A 90 -2.65 -20.15 -1.84
CA LYS A 90 -3.87 -20.77 -2.32
C LYS A 90 -4.82 -19.75 -2.94
N ALA A 91 -4.84 -18.54 -2.38
CA ALA A 91 -5.77 -17.54 -2.87
C ALA A 91 -5.27 -16.78 -4.08
N LEU A 92 -3.98 -16.47 -4.12
CA LEU A 92 -3.43 -15.59 -5.14
C LEU A 92 -2.42 -16.25 -6.07
N GLY A 93 -1.95 -17.42 -5.69
CA GLY A 93 -0.90 -18.07 -6.45
C GLY A 93 0.45 -17.82 -5.82
N GLU A 94 1.39 -18.66 -6.16
CA GLU A 94 2.69 -18.65 -5.50
C GLU A 94 3.46 -17.36 -5.71
N ASP A 95 3.50 -16.87 -6.95
CA ASP A 95 4.26 -15.68 -7.26
C ASP A 95 3.72 -14.45 -6.57
N LYS A 96 2.42 -14.31 -6.62
CA LYS A 96 1.79 -13.15 -6.03
C LYS A 96 1.91 -13.19 -4.51
N ALA A 97 1.78 -14.36 -3.92
CA ALA A 97 1.92 -14.52 -2.48
C ALA A 97 3.31 -14.11 -2.03
N LYS A 98 4.33 -14.53 -2.77
CA LYS A 98 5.69 -14.15 -2.44
C LYS A 98 5.88 -12.65 -2.50
N ASP A 99 5.31 -12.03 -3.51
CA ASP A 99 5.44 -10.60 -3.69
C ASP A 99 4.80 -9.84 -2.53
N VAL A 100 3.60 -10.25 -2.14
CA VAL A 100 2.90 -9.58 -1.06
C VAL A 100 3.63 -9.74 0.27
N ILE A 101 4.08 -10.95 0.56
CA ILE A 101 4.79 -11.21 1.79
C ILE A 101 6.10 -10.43 1.82
N SER A 102 6.77 -10.35 0.69
CA SER A 102 8.01 -9.62 0.60
C SER A 102 7.82 -8.15 0.92
N LYS A 103 6.76 -7.56 0.40
CA LYS A 103 6.47 -6.17 0.67
C LYS A 103 6.17 -5.93 2.15
N LEU A 104 5.40 -6.82 2.75
CA LEU A 104 5.09 -6.68 4.16
C LEU A 104 6.31 -6.86 5.03
N THR A 105 7.15 -7.83 4.70
CA THR A 105 8.34 -8.09 5.46
C THR A 105 9.28 -6.90 5.41
N ALA A 106 9.42 -6.29 4.27
CA ALA A 106 10.28 -5.12 4.13
C ALA A 106 9.78 -3.99 5.01
N SER A 107 8.47 -3.79 5.03
CA SER A 107 7.89 -2.77 5.89
C SER A 107 8.13 -3.05 7.35
N LEU A 108 7.96 -4.29 7.75
CA LEU A 108 8.15 -4.65 9.13
C LEU A 108 9.60 -4.51 9.56
N GLN A 109 10.51 -4.81 8.66
CA GLN A 109 11.91 -4.69 8.99
C GLN A 109 12.32 -3.26 9.24
N VAL A 110 11.74 -2.35 8.53
CA VAL A 110 12.08 -0.97 8.71
C VAL A 110 11.72 -0.49 10.09
N ARG A 111 10.56 -0.88 10.57
CA ARG A 111 10.13 -0.46 11.85
C ARG A 111 10.94 -0.96 12.98
N PRO A 112 11.13 -2.24 13.11
CA PRO A 112 11.86 -2.76 14.24
C PRO A 112 13.27 -2.25 14.33
N VAL A 113 13.87 -2.06 13.23
CA VAL A 113 15.24 -1.58 13.24
C VAL A 113 15.34 -0.26 13.93
N SER A 114 14.37 0.54 13.74
CA SER A 114 14.47 1.86 14.26
C SER A 114 14.52 1.91 15.76
N TYR A 115 14.06 0.91 16.46
CA TYR A 115 14.16 1.02 17.86
C TYR A 115 14.74 -0.12 18.51
N THR A 116 15.19 -0.93 17.81
CA THR A 116 15.76 -2.04 18.42
C THR A 116 16.74 -1.69 19.30
N HIS A 117 16.97 -1.40 19.55
CA HIS A 117 17.86 -1.25 20.24
C HIS A 117 17.76 -1.10 21.27
N LEU A 118 17.12 -1.19 21.23
CA LEU A 118 16.98 -1.39 22.10
C LEU A 118 17.07 -1.69 22.62
#